data_84f8c59e2b3ae83e4f02b9ccc9f64c55
#
_entry.id   84f8c59e2b3ae83e4f02b9ccc9f64c55
#
_cell.length_a   1.000
_cell.length_b   1.000
_cell.length_c   1.000
_cell.angle_alpha   90.00
_cell.angle_beta   90.00
_cell.angle_gamma   90.00
#
_symmetry.space_group_name_H-M   'P 1'
#
loop_
_entity.id
_entity.type
_entity.pdbx_description
1 polymer ?
#
loop_
_entity_poly.entity_id
_entity_poly.type
_entity_poly.pdbx_seq_one_letter_code
_entity_poly.pdbx_strand_id
1 'polypeptide(L)'
;LQLFSCAGTNYKKLSLEDPNALIAIEDSLLSVNKNNQSINDAIVIANNNVAKNYLNSNELSLAVKHFKKSISINRDNKDSQYGLMIAEGRVLIKRGNKNGIWDAIEKFSKASSIFPKKGEPFYWIAVSYTKLGDTEFDLILESYEKSLSLELDENIKDEVEENYKKAKNRKNKLDSFWK
;
A
#
# COMPACT_ATOMS: atom_id res chain seq x y z
N LEU A 1 -13.94 -4.87 47.99
CA LEU A 1 -14.74 -4.56 46.78
C LEU A 1 -14.13 -3.36 46.09
N GLN A 2 -13.21 -3.61 45.13
CA GLN A 2 -12.71 -2.56 44.24
C GLN A 2 -13.74 -2.36 43.14
N LEU A 3 -14.38 -1.21 43.19
CA LEU A 3 -15.19 -0.68 42.06
C LEU A 3 -14.22 -0.37 40.93
N PHE A 4 -14.09 -1.29 39.96
CA PHE A 4 -13.52 -0.96 38.63
C PHE A 4 -14.46 0.04 38.01
N SER A 5 -14.10 1.31 38.08
CA SER A 5 -14.67 2.37 37.24
C SER A 5 -14.46 1.93 35.77
N CYS A 6 -15.53 1.60 35.10
CA CYS A 6 -15.55 1.42 33.63
C CYS A 6 -15.29 2.78 32.97
N ALA A 7 -14.04 3.24 32.96
CA ALA A 7 -13.58 4.13 31.94
C ALA A 7 -13.55 3.30 30.65
N GLY A 8 -14.58 3.47 29.80
CA GLY A 8 -14.69 2.72 28.56
C GLY A 8 -13.37 2.80 27.80
N THR A 9 -12.78 1.67 27.48
CA THR A 9 -11.51 1.62 26.74
C THR A 9 -11.68 2.38 25.44
N ASN A 10 -10.86 3.43 25.24
CA ASN A 10 -10.91 4.21 24.01
C ASN A 10 -10.19 3.43 22.91
N TYR A 11 -10.91 2.52 22.24
CA TYR A 11 -10.36 1.67 21.19
C TYR A 11 -9.83 2.47 20.00
N LYS A 12 -10.41 3.64 19.71
CA LYS A 12 -9.89 4.56 18.68
C LYS A 12 -8.50 5.07 19.03
N LYS A 13 -8.28 5.45 20.30
CA LYS A 13 -6.95 5.85 20.77
C LYS A 13 -5.97 4.67 20.71
N LEU A 14 -6.39 3.51 21.18
CA LEU A 14 -5.56 2.30 21.16
C LEU A 14 -5.18 1.89 19.71
N SER A 15 -6.09 2.04 18.73
CA SER A 15 -5.79 1.73 17.31
C SER A 15 -4.68 2.59 16.70
N LEU A 16 -4.41 3.75 17.28
CA LEU A 16 -3.36 4.67 16.82
C LEU A 16 -2.06 4.51 17.62
N GLU A 17 -2.16 4.34 18.94
CA GLU A 17 -1.00 4.30 19.84
C GLU A 17 -0.37 2.90 19.93
N ASP A 18 -1.21 1.86 20.01
CA ASP A 18 -0.77 0.45 20.03
C ASP A 18 -1.74 -0.44 19.25
N PRO A 19 -1.67 -0.39 17.91
CA PRO A 19 -2.55 -1.18 17.05
C PRO A 19 -2.40 -2.69 17.26
N ASN A 20 -1.21 -3.18 17.65
CA ASN A 20 -0.99 -4.60 17.91
C ASN A 20 -1.74 -5.09 19.15
N ALA A 21 -1.78 -4.29 20.21
CA ALA A 21 -2.58 -4.62 21.39
C ALA A 21 -4.08 -4.73 21.07
N LEU A 22 -4.59 -3.87 20.19
CA LEU A 22 -5.99 -3.96 19.76
C LEU A 22 -6.24 -5.21 18.90
N ILE A 23 -5.33 -5.53 17.98
CA ILE A 23 -5.41 -6.73 17.12
C ILE A 23 -5.37 -8.01 17.96
N ALA A 24 -4.59 -8.04 19.06
CA ALA A 24 -4.51 -9.21 19.94
C ALA A 24 -5.87 -9.60 20.56
N ILE A 25 -6.80 -8.64 20.68
CA ILE A 25 -8.14 -8.86 21.27
C ILE A 25 -9.28 -8.71 20.25
N GLU A 26 -8.98 -8.51 18.96
CA GLU A 26 -9.97 -8.16 17.93
C GLU A 26 -11.07 -9.22 17.79
N ASP A 27 -10.72 -10.50 17.78
CA ASP A 27 -11.69 -11.58 17.61
C ASP A 27 -12.67 -11.65 18.78
N SER A 28 -12.19 -11.42 20.00
CA SER A 28 -13.03 -11.30 21.19
C SER A 28 -13.98 -10.10 21.10
N LEU A 29 -13.45 -8.94 20.70
CA LEU A 29 -14.25 -7.72 20.54
C LEU A 29 -15.32 -7.88 19.46
N LEU A 30 -14.98 -8.44 18.30
CA LEU A 30 -15.91 -8.67 17.20
C LEU A 30 -16.98 -9.71 17.55
N SER A 31 -16.66 -10.73 18.38
CA SER A 31 -17.63 -11.74 18.80
C SER A 31 -18.74 -11.18 19.69
N VAL A 32 -18.35 -10.26 20.61
CA VAL A 32 -19.28 -9.65 21.60
C VAL A 32 -19.97 -8.41 21.04
N ASN A 33 -19.33 -7.67 20.12
CA ASN A 33 -19.76 -6.35 19.66
C ASN A 33 -19.97 -6.27 18.15
N LYS A 34 -20.53 -7.31 17.52
CA LYS A 34 -20.66 -7.44 16.04
C LYS A 34 -21.21 -6.20 15.32
N ASN A 35 -22.09 -5.45 15.94
CA ASN A 35 -22.77 -4.29 15.34
C ASN A 35 -22.25 -2.94 15.90
N ASN A 36 -21.18 -2.94 16.68
CA ASN A 36 -20.62 -1.69 17.21
C ASN A 36 -19.69 -1.05 16.20
N GLN A 37 -20.21 -0.08 15.44
CA GLN A 37 -19.44 0.62 14.38
C GLN A 37 -18.15 1.23 14.90
N SER A 38 -18.16 1.83 16.09
CA SER A 38 -16.95 2.47 16.68
C SER A 38 -15.82 1.47 16.95
N ILE A 39 -16.18 0.24 17.40
CA ILE A 39 -15.21 -0.83 17.61
C ILE A 39 -14.71 -1.37 16.27
N ASN A 40 -15.62 -1.58 15.32
CA ASN A 40 -15.27 -2.04 13.97
C ASN A 40 -14.32 -1.06 13.30
N ASP A 41 -14.59 0.24 13.35
CA ASP A 41 -13.74 1.29 12.79
C ASP A 41 -12.36 1.32 13.46
N ALA A 42 -12.29 1.17 14.78
CA ALA A 42 -11.02 1.10 15.50
C ALA A 42 -10.19 -0.11 15.07
N ILE A 43 -10.80 -1.30 14.92
CA ILE A 43 -10.11 -2.51 14.46
C ILE A 43 -9.64 -2.35 13.01
N VAL A 44 -10.44 -1.73 12.13
CA VAL A 44 -10.04 -1.41 10.76
C VAL A 44 -8.82 -0.49 10.74
N ILE A 45 -8.82 0.57 11.55
CA ILE A 45 -7.68 1.49 11.67
C ILE A 45 -6.43 0.74 12.17
N ALA A 46 -6.55 -0.08 13.20
CA ALA A 46 -5.44 -0.86 13.75
C ALA A 46 -4.84 -1.80 12.69
N ASN A 47 -5.67 -2.58 11.99
CA ASN A 47 -5.21 -3.47 10.93
C ASN A 47 -4.56 -2.71 9.78
N ASN A 48 -5.09 -1.55 9.37
CA ASN A 48 -4.49 -0.72 8.33
C ASN A 48 -3.11 -0.18 8.76
N ASN A 49 -2.95 0.25 10.02
CA ASN A 49 -1.68 0.76 10.52
C ASN A 49 -0.61 -0.36 10.57
N VAL A 50 -0.98 -1.54 11.07
CA VAL A 50 -0.09 -2.70 11.08
C VAL A 50 0.27 -3.14 9.66
N ALA A 51 -0.70 -3.14 8.73
CA ALA A 51 -0.46 -3.45 7.33
C ALA A 51 0.52 -2.46 6.66
N LYS A 52 0.39 -1.15 6.93
CA LYS A 52 1.32 -0.13 6.44
C LYS A 52 2.74 -0.36 6.98
N ASN A 53 2.89 -0.71 8.25
CA ASN A 53 4.19 -1.05 8.83
C ASN A 53 4.82 -2.26 8.12
N TYR A 54 4.04 -3.30 7.83
CA TYR A 54 4.51 -4.45 7.04
C TYR A 54 4.83 -4.11 5.58
N LEU A 55 4.12 -3.16 4.96
CA LEU A 55 4.49 -2.63 3.64
C LEU A 55 5.87 -1.96 3.68
N ASN A 56 6.12 -1.13 4.67
CA ASN A 56 7.38 -0.40 4.84
C ASN A 56 8.56 -1.36 5.11
N SER A 57 8.34 -2.44 5.86
CA SER A 57 9.34 -3.50 6.08
C SER A 57 9.41 -4.53 4.96
N ASN A 58 8.66 -4.34 3.86
CA ASN A 58 8.58 -5.26 2.71
C ASN A 58 8.08 -6.69 3.05
N GLU A 59 7.34 -6.82 4.16
CA GLU A 59 6.67 -8.06 4.58
C GLU A 59 5.27 -8.16 3.94
N LEU A 60 5.27 -8.23 2.61
CA LEU A 60 4.09 -8.03 1.77
C LEU A 60 2.94 -9.00 2.06
N SER A 61 3.24 -10.25 2.40
CA SER A 61 2.21 -11.27 2.72
C SER A 61 1.44 -10.92 3.99
N LEU A 62 2.13 -10.37 4.99
CA LEU A 62 1.50 -9.91 6.23
C LEU A 62 0.69 -8.64 5.99
N ALA A 63 1.20 -7.70 5.20
CA ALA A 63 0.45 -6.52 4.78
C ALA A 63 -0.88 -6.91 4.10
N VAL A 64 -0.84 -7.82 3.12
CA VAL A 64 -2.04 -8.35 2.44
C VAL A 64 -3.03 -8.96 3.43
N LYS A 65 -2.54 -9.76 4.40
CA LYS A 65 -3.40 -10.38 5.43
C LYS A 65 -4.18 -9.33 6.21
N HIS A 66 -3.51 -8.30 6.73
CA HIS A 66 -4.14 -7.27 7.55
C HIS A 66 -5.08 -6.36 6.75
N PHE A 67 -4.73 -5.97 5.51
CA PHE A 67 -5.67 -5.23 4.65
C PHE A 67 -6.93 -6.07 4.32
N LYS A 68 -6.78 -7.36 4.05
CA LYS A 68 -7.93 -8.25 3.84
C LYS A 68 -8.81 -8.37 5.09
N LYS A 69 -8.22 -8.43 6.28
CA LYS A 69 -8.98 -8.40 7.55
C LYS A 69 -9.77 -7.10 7.67
N SER A 70 -9.16 -5.95 7.42
CA SER A 70 -9.84 -4.64 7.42
C SER A 70 -11.04 -4.63 6.45
N ILE A 71 -10.85 -5.11 5.22
CA ILE A 71 -11.90 -5.16 4.20
C ILE A 71 -13.03 -6.13 4.59
N SER A 72 -12.72 -7.22 5.30
CA SER A 72 -13.75 -8.14 5.79
C SER A 72 -14.67 -7.50 6.85
N ILE A 73 -14.18 -6.49 7.56
CA ILE A 73 -14.94 -5.75 8.59
C ILE A 73 -15.66 -4.55 7.96
N ASN A 74 -14.96 -3.79 7.12
CA ASN A 74 -15.52 -2.65 6.40
C ASN A 74 -15.07 -2.70 4.93
N ARG A 75 -15.96 -3.20 4.06
CA ARG A 75 -15.68 -3.41 2.65
C ARG A 75 -15.41 -2.12 1.89
N ASP A 76 -16.04 -1.02 2.31
CA ASP A 76 -15.99 0.28 1.62
C ASP A 76 -14.85 1.18 2.11
N ASN A 77 -13.99 0.68 3.03
CA ASN A 77 -12.86 1.44 3.52
C ASN A 77 -11.81 1.62 2.42
N LYS A 78 -11.70 2.86 1.92
CA LYS A 78 -10.80 3.22 0.81
C LYS A 78 -9.33 3.02 1.13
N ASP A 79 -8.90 3.29 2.38
CA ASP A 79 -7.51 3.08 2.79
C ASP A 79 -7.11 1.61 2.73
N SER A 80 -8.02 0.72 3.19
CA SER A 80 -7.80 -0.72 3.13
C SER A 80 -7.76 -1.24 1.69
N GLN A 81 -8.68 -0.76 0.83
CA GLN A 81 -8.72 -1.13 -0.59
C GLN A 81 -7.44 -0.67 -1.30
N TYR A 82 -7.05 0.58 -1.11
CA TYR A 82 -5.81 1.13 -1.66
C TYR A 82 -4.59 0.33 -1.21
N GLY A 83 -4.42 0.17 0.10
CA GLY A 83 -3.30 -0.56 0.67
C GLY A 83 -3.22 -2.01 0.19
N LEU A 84 -4.37 -2.69 0.04
CA LEU A 84 -4.43 -4.03 -0.52
C LEU A 84 -3.95 -4.06 -1.98
N MET A 85 -4.38 -3.11 -2.82
CA MET A 85 -3.94 -3.04 -4.22
C MET A 85 -2.42 -2.83 -4.31
N ILE A 86 -1.85 -1.93 -3.50
CA ILE A 86 -0.40 -1.71 -3.43
C ILE A 86 0.32 -2.98 -2.97
N ALA A 87 -0.13 -3.62 -1.89
CA ALA A 87 0.50 -4.81 -1.35
C ALA A 87 0.46 -5.99 -2.34
N GLU A 88 -0.70 -6.28 -2.92
CA GLU A 88 -0.87 -7.36 -3.90
C GLU A 88 -0.04 -7.11 -5.17
N GLY A 89 -0.03 -5.87 -5.69
CA GLY A 89 0.80 -5.49 -6.84
C GLY A 89 2.29 -5.71 -6.56
N ARG A 90 2.79 -5.31 -5.39
CA ARG A 90 4.18 -5.54 -4.98
C ARG A 90 4.51 -7.03 -4.83
N VAL A 91 3.58 -7.85 -4.32
CA VAL A 91 3.74 -9.33 -4.30
C VAL A 91 3.92 -9.88 -5.72
N LEU A 92 3.12 -9.42 -6.68
CA LEU A 92 3.19 -9.85 -8.08
C LEU A 92 4.52 -9.46 -8.73
N ILE A 93 5.00 -8.23 -8.50
CA ILE A 93 6.34 -7.79 -8.93
C ILE A 93 7.44 -8.68 -8.36
N LYS A 94 7.34 -9.04 -7.08
CA LYS A 94 8.35 -9.89 -6.40
C LYS A 94 8.41 -11.29 -6.99
N ARG A 95 7.28 -11.83 -7.47
CA ARG A 95 7.24 -13.13 -8.17
C ARG A 95 7.93 -13.10 -9.54
N GLY A 96 7.95 -11.95 -10.20
CA GLY A 96 8.78 -11.66 -11.36
C GLY A 96 8.38 -12.32 -12.68
N ASN A 97 7.26 -13.04 -12.77
CA ASN A 97 6.79 -13.56 -14.05
C ASN A 97 6.06 -12.46 -14.86
N LYS A 98 6.19 -12.52 -16.19
CA LYS A 98 5.70 -11.47 -17.11
C LYS A 98 4.21 -11.18 -16.93
N ASN A 99 3.37 -12.19 -16.83
CA ASN A 99 1.92 -12.01 -16.65
C ASN A 99 1.61 -11.38 -15.29
N GLY A 100 2.29 -11.82 -14.21
CA GLY A 100 2.13 -11.21 -12.90
C GLY A 100 2.56 -9.74 -12.85
N ILE A 101 3.53 -9.31 -13.68
CA ILE A 101 3.90 -7.90 -13.77
C ILE A 101 2.77 -7.08 -14.43
N TRP A 102 2.11 -7.60 -15.46
CA TRP A 102 0.92 -6.96 -16.05
C TRP A 102 -0.25 -6.88 -15.05
N ASP A 103 -0.49 -7.95 -14.30
CA ASP A 103 -1.49 -7.96 -13.23
C ASP A 103 -1.14 -6.94 -12.13
N ALA A 104 0.16 -6.73 -11.83
CA ALA A 104 0.61 -5.71 -10.89
C ALA A 104 0.29 -4.29 -11.40
N ILE A 105 0.54 -4.00 -12.67
CA ILE A 105 0.19 -2.71 -13.30
C ILE A 105 -1.32 -2.46 -13.18
N GLU A 106 -2.16 -3.47 -13.42
CA GLU A 106 -3.61 -3.35 -13.24
C GLU A 106 -3.97 -3.02 -11.78
N LYS A 107 -3.34 -3.67 -10.80
CA LYS A 107 -3.54 -3.38 -9.37
C LYS A 107 -3.19 -1.94 -9.02
N PHE A 108 -2.03 -1.44 -9.46
CA PHE A 108 -1.61 -0.07 -9.21
C PHE A 108 -2.51 0.95 -9.91
N SER A 109 -2.97 0.66 -11.13
CA SER A 109 -3.95 1.50 -11.83
C SER A 109 -5.28 1.59 -11.07
N LYS A 110 -5.74 0.49 -10.47
CA LYS A 110 -6.92 0.51 -9.58
C LYS A 110 -6.63 1.33 -8.31
N ALA A 111 -5.45 1.21 -7.71
CA ALA A 111 -5.06 2.02 -6.56
C ALA A 111 -5.06 3.53 -6.89
N SER A 112 -4.53 3.93 -8.04
CA SER A 112 -4.54 5.33 -8.47
C SER A 112 -5.95 5.91 -8.67
N SER A 113 -6.92 5.06 -9.00
CA SER A 113 -8.33 5.47 -9.11
C SER A 113 -9.00 5.70 -7.74
N ILE A 114 -8.52 5.02 -6.67
CA ILE A 114 -9.03 5.22 -5.31
C ILE A 114 -8.54 6.56 -4.74
N PHE A 115 -7.25 6.89 -4.91
CA PHE A 115 -6.63 8.14 -4.48
C PHE A 115 -5.84 8.79 -5.62
N PRO A 116 -6.52 9.57 -6.51
CA PRO A 116 -5.89 10.10 -7.73
C PRO A 116 -4.74 11.09 -7.51
N LYS A 117 -4.63 11.65 -6.30
CA LYS A 117 -3.56 12.59 -5.94
C LYS A 117 -2.29 11.91 -5.44
N LYS A 118 -2.31 10.59 -5.16
CA LYS A 118 -1.14 9.85 -4.69
C LYS A 118 -0.23 9.43 -5.83
N GLY A 119 1.06 9.74 -5.71
CA GLY A 119 2.09 9.38 -6.69
C GLY A 119 2.59 7.93 -6.59
N GLU A 120 2.46 7.29 -5.42
CA GLU A 120 2.97 5.94 -5.17
C GLU A 120 2.52 4.89 -6.19
N PRO A 121 1.23 4.82 -6.62
CA PRO A 121 0.81 3.84 -7.63
C PRO A 121 1.57 3.99 -8.94
N PHE A 122 1.83 5.23 -9.38
CA PHE A 122 2.56 5.50 -10.62
C PHE A 122 4.04 5.13 -10.50
N TYR A 123 4.65 5.31 -9.32
CA TYR A 123 5.97 4.78 -9.03
C TYR A 123 6.04 3.26 -9.26
N TRP A 124 5.09 2.51 -8.68
CA TRP A 124 5.06 1.05 -8.85
C TRP A 124 4.74 0.61 -10.28
N ILE A 125 3.98 1.40 -11.05
CA ILE A 125 3.76 1.19 -12.49
C ILE A 125 5.10 1.34 -13.23
N ALA A 126 5.89 2.42 -12.96
CA ALA A 126 7.20 2.62 -13.57
C ALA A 126 8.17 1.47 -13.24
N VAL A 127 8.19 1.01 -11.99
CA VAL A 127 8.98 -0.16 -11.56
C VAL A 127 8.54 -1.42 -12.31
N SER A 128 7.24 -1.60 -12.53
CA SER A 128 6.69 -2.74 -13.27
C SER A 128 7.14 -2.72 -14.74
N TYR A 129 7.00 -1.59 -15.43
CA TYR A 129 7.50 -1.45 -16.80
C TYR A 129 9.01 -1.67 -16.90
N THR A 130 9.79 -1.16 -15.93
CA THR A 130 11.24 -1.40 -15.88
C THR A 130 11.56 -2.91 -15.81
N LYS A 131 10.74 -3.70 -15.12
CA LYS A 131 10.93 -5.16 -15.03
C LYS A 131 10.47 -5.91 -16.29
N LEU A 132 9.59 -5.34 -17.10
CA LEU A 132 9.23 -5.89 -18.42
C LEU A 132 10.34 -5.75 -19.45
N GLY A 133 11.26 -4.83 -19.24
CA GLY A 133 12.43 -4.60 -20.09
C GLY A 133 12.52 -3.19 -20.66
N ASP A 134 13.58 -2.93 -21.40
CA ASP A 134 13.94 -1.60 -21.89
C ASP A 134 13.23 -1.21 -23.20
N THR A 135 12.20 -1.93 -23.61
CA THR A 135 11.40 -1.62 -24.82
C THR A 135 10.37 -0.51 -24.58
N GLU A 136 10.02 -0.27 -23.33
CA GLU A 136 8.91 0.62 -22.94
C GLU A 136 9.41 1.88 -22.20
N PHE A 137 10.57 2.43 -22.63
CA PHE A 137 11.18 3.59 -21.94
C PHE A 137 10.25 4.78 -21.79
N ASP A 138 9.41 5.05 -22.79
CA ASP A 138 8.50 6.19 -22.73
C ASP A 138 7.46 6.00 -21.61
N LEU A 139 6.89 4.79 -21.48
CA LEU A 139 5.96 4.45 -20.39
C LEU A 139 6.64 4.47 -19.00
N ILE A 140 7.90 4.01 -18.94
CA ILE A 140 8.70 4.07 -17.71
C ILE A 140 8.88 5.52 -17.27
N LEU A 141 9.35 6.39 -18.16
CA LEU A 141 9.63 7.79 -17.82
C LEU A 141 8.36 8.57 -17.51
N GLU A 142 7.31 8.42 -18.32
CA GLU A 142 6.00 9.04 -18.10
C GLU A 142 5.42 8.64 -16.72
N SER A 143 5.54 7.37 -16.35
CA SER A 143 5.04 6.90 -15.05
C SER A 143 5.82 7.50 -13.88
N TYR A 144 7.16 7.62 -13.98
CA TYR A 144 7.96 8.32 -12.95
C TYR A 144 7.62 9.81 -12.88
N GLU A 145 7.51 10.49 -14.02
CA GLU A 145 7.13 11.91 -14.08
C GLU A 145 5.76 12.14 -13.46
N LYS A 146 4.80 11.28 -13.78
CA LYS A 146 3.48 11.32 -13.16
C LYS A 146 3.55 11.11 -11.65
N SER A 147 4.34 10.15 -11.19
CA SER A 147 4.56 9.90 -9.76
C SER A 147 5.10 11.16 -9.05
N LEU A 148 6.15 11.78 -9.61
CA LEU A 148 6.80 12.96 -9.04
C LEU A 148 5.92 14.23 -9.11
N SER A 149 4.93 14.28 -10.01
CA SER A 149 3.99 15.40 -10.10
C SER A 149 2.84 15.35 -9.08
N LEU A 150 2.74 14.28 -8.30
CA LEU A 150 1.68 14.02 -7.33
C LEU A 150 2.23 13.94 -5.90
N GLU A 151 1.34 13.73 -4.93
CA GLU A 151 1.72 13.59 -3.51
C GLU A 151 2.49 12.27 -3.30
N LEU A 152 3.70 12.36 -2.78
CA LEU A 152 4.56 11.24 -2.40
C LEU A 152 4.91 11.32 -0.92
N ASP A 153 4.94 10.17 -0.26
CA ASP A 153 5.49 10.07 1.08
C ASP A 153 7.00 10.31 1.04
N GLU A 154 7.52 11.07 1.99
CA GLU A 154 8.95 11.46 2.09
C GLU A 154 9.89 10.25 2.03
N ASN A 155 9.48 9.12 2.62
CA ASN A 155 10.27 7.89 2.67
C ASN A 155 10.48 7.20 1.32
N ILE A 156 9.70 7.52 0.28
CA ILE A 156 9.85 6.94 -1.07
C ILE A 156 10.27 7.96 -2.11
N LYS A 157 10.18 9.25 -1.81
CA LYS A 157 10.43 10.32 -2.79
C LYS A 157 11.84 10.25 -3.36
N ASP A 158 12.85 10.14 -2.50
CA ASP A 158 14.26 10.05 -2.91
C ASP A 158 14.50 8.82 -3.80
N GLU A 159 13.87 7.68 -3.47
CA GLU A 159 13.95 6.45 -4.27
C GLU A 159 13.32 6.65 -5.66
N VAL A 160 12.17 7.34 -5.74
CA VAL A 160 11.50 7.65 -7.02
C VAL A 160 12.39 8.53 -7.89
N GLU A 161 12.98 9.60 -7.33
CA GLU A 161 13.88 10.51 -8.03
C GLU A 161 15.13 9.78 -8.55
N GLU A 162 15.74 8.95 -7.72
CA GLU A 162 16.92 8.16 -8.09
C GLU A 162 16.60 7.18 -9.23
N ASN A 163 15.50 6.45 -9.14
CA ASN A 163 15.10 5.48 -10.14
C ASN A 163 14.69 6.15 -11.47
N TYR A 164 14.03 7.30 -11.42
CA TYR A 164 13.76 8.12 -12.60
C TYR A 164 15.06 8.55 -13.30
N LYS A 165 16.03 9.06 -12.55
CA LYS A 165 17.35 9.45 -13.08
C LYS A 165 18.08 8.27 -13.73
N LYS A 166 18.03 7.09 -13.09
CA LYS A 166 18.61 5.85 -13.65
C LYS A 166 17.93 5.47 -14.98
N ALA A 167 16.61 5.51 -15.04
CA ALA A 167 15.84 5.19 -16.25
C ALA A 167 16.19 6.17 -17.40
N LYS A 168 16.24 7.47 -17.11
CA LYS A 168 16.61 8.50 -18.09
C LYS A 168 18.04 8.31 -18.62
N ASN A 169 18.99 8.00 -17.76
CA ASN A 169 20.36 7.73 -18.17
C ASN A 169 20.47 6.48 -19.04
N ARG A 170 19.69 5.43 -18.77
CA ARG A 170 19.65 4.21 -19.60
C ARG A 170 19.07 4.51 -20.97
N LYS A 171 17.97 5.27 -21.06
CA LYS A 171 17.41 5.70 -22.37
C LYS A 171 18.43 6.48 -23.19
N ASN A 172 19.09 7.48 -22.58
CA ASN A 172 20.09 8.30 -23.28
C ASN A 172 21.26 7.45 -23.82
N LYS A 173 21.71 6.45 -23.07
CA LYS A 173 22.77 5.53 -23.53
C LYS A 173 22.31 4.70 -24.73
N LEU A 174 21.08 4.19 -24.71
CA LEU A 174 20.51 3.45 -25.82
C LEU A 174 20.39 4.33 -27.07
N ASP A 175 19.84 5.53 -26.93
CA ASP A 175 19.70 6.49 -28.02
C ASP A 175 21.07 6.89 -28.64
N SER A 176 22.13 6.93 -27.82
CA SER A 176 23.49 7.21 -28.30
C SER A 176 24.15 6.03 -29.00
N PHE A 177 23.74 4.81 -28.70
CA PHE A 177 24.28 3.60 -29.32
C PHE A 177 23.75 3.39 -30.75
N TRP A 178 22.54 3.88 -31.05
CA TRP A 178 21.91 3.73 -32.36
C TRP A 178 22.13 4.94 -33.31
N LYS A 179 22.89 5.94 -32.87
CA LYS A 179 23.35 7.07 -33.69
C LYS A 179 24.75 6.84 -34.25
#